data_c9d759713a4a4b4dc522886cef82d8eb
#
_entry.id   c9d759713a4a4b4dc522886cef82d8eb
#
_cell.length_a   1.000
_cell.length_b   1.000
_cell.length_c   1.000
_cell.angle_alpha   90.00
_cell.angle_beta   90.00
_cell.angle_gamma   90.00
#
_symmetry.space_group_name_H-M   'P 1'
#
loop_
_entity.id
_entity.type
_entity.pdbx_description
1 polymer ?
#
loop_
_entity_poly.entity_id
_entity_poly.type
_entity_poly.pdbx_seq_one_letter_code
_entity_poly.pdbx_strand_id
1 'polypeptide(L)' 'MEIELNGAPHRLAENQSLQDLLASLALAGQALAVAVNREVVPRQHWAQRLLQPRDRVDVVRAIGGG' A
#
# COMPACT_ATOMS: atom_id res chain seq x y z
N MET A 1 9.93 -4.73 -9.86
CA MET A 1 10.20 -3.31 -9.56
C MET A 1 10.39 -3.09 -8.07
N GLU A 2 10.93 -1.97 -7.70
CA GLU A 2 11.18 -1.65 -6.31
C GLU A 2 10.43 -0.40 -5.91
N ILE A 3 9.80 -0.45 -4.74
CA ILE A 3 9.15 0.71 -4.13
C ILE A 3 9.73 0.89 -2.73
N GLU A 4 9.31 1.96 -2.07
CA GLU A 4 9.64 2.17 -0.67
C GLU A 4 8.39 1.89 0.15
N LEU A 5 8.49 0.96 1.07
CA LEU A 5 7.36 0.58 1.93
C LEU A 5 7.72 0.91 3.37
N ASN A 6 7.01 1.88 3.94
CA ASN A 6 7.27 2.35 5.31
C ASN A 6 8.75 2.68 5.55
N GLY A 7 9.37 3.31 4.56
CA GLY A 7 10.74 3.75 4.66
C GLY A 7 11.79 2.70 4.33
N ALA A 8 11.37 1.51 3.91
CA ALA A 8 12.29 0.43 3.56
C ALA A 8 12.06 -0.02 2.11
N PRO A 9 13.13 -0.45 1.42
CA PRO A 9 12.94 -0.97 0.07
C PRO A 9 12.11 -2.24 0.07
N HIS A 10 11.25 -2.35 -0.93
CA HIS A 10 10.39 -3.52 -1.07
C HIS A 10 10.25 -3.86 -2.54
N ARG A 11 10.45 -5.12 -2.88
CA ARG A 11 10.33 -5.59 -4.26
C ARG A 11 8.97 -6.18 -4.52
N LEU A 12 8.45 -5.90 -5.70
CA LEU A 12 7.21 -6.52 -6.16
C LEU A 12 7.23 -6.64 -7.68
N ALA A 13 6.34 -7.48 -8.19
CA ALA A 13 6.18 -7.65 -9.62
C ALA A 13 5.61 -6.38 -10.24
N GLU A 14 5.78 -6.24 -11.54
CA GLU A 14 5.22 -5.10 -12.24
C GLU A 14 3.71 -5.25 -12.35
N ASN A 15 3.04 -4.14 -12.58
CA ASN A 15 1.59 -4.09 -12.76
C ASN A 15 0.81 -4.54 -11.52
N GLN A 16 1.41 -4.36 -10.36
CA GLN A 16 0.73 -4.65 -9.10
C GLN A 16 -0.04 -3.42 -8.63
N SER A 17 -1.23 -3.65 -8.12
CA SER A 17 -2.02 -2.59 -7.51
C SER A 17 -1.67 -2.48 -6.02
N LEU A 18 -2.13 -1.40 -5.42
CA LEU A 18 -2.00 -1.24 -3.97
C LEU A 18 -2.71 -2.39 -3.24
N GLN A 19 -3.86 -2.81 -3.76
CA GLN A 19 -4.60 -3.95 -3.22
C GLN A 19 -3.74 -5.22 -3.25
N ASP A 20 -3.05 -5.47 -4.37
CA ASP A 20 -2.20 -6.64 -4.51
C ASP A 20 -1.07 -6.64 -3.49
N LEU A 21 -0.47 -5.47 -3.28
CA LEU A 21 0.60 -5.34 -2.30
C LEU A 21 0.11 -5.67 -0.90
N LEU A 22 -1.02 -5.11 -0.52
CA LEU A 22 -1.56 -5.34 0.83
C LEU A 22 -1.97 -6.80 1.02
N ALA A 23 -2.49 -7.44 -0.02
CA ALA A 23 -2.83 -8.85 0.05
C ALA A 23 -1.57 -9.71 0.26
N SER A 24 -0.48 -9.37 -0.44
CA SER A 24 0.77 -10.12 -0.30
C SER A 24 1.39 -9.97 1.09
N LEU A 25 1.07 -8.90 1.78
CA LEU A 25 1.54 -8.67 3.15
C LEU A 25 0.57 -9.22 4.20
N ALA A 26 -0.49 -9.87 3.76
CA ALA A 26 -1.55 -10.38 4.63
C ALA A 26 -2.23 -9.28 5.43
N LEU A 27 -2.29 -8.09 4.87
CA LEU A 27 -2.91 -6.94 5.51
C LEU A 27 -4.30 -6.62 4.96
N ALA A 28 -4.70 -7.28 3.89
CA ALA A 28 -6.04 -7.07 3.34
C ALA A 28 -7.09 -7.45 4.38
N GLY A 29 -8.14 -6.67 4.47
CA GLY A 29 -9.19 -6.92 5.45
C GLY A 29 -8.98 -6.25 6.79
N GLN A 30 -7.82 -5.68 7.03
CA GLN A 30 -7.57 -4.92 8.25
C GLN A 30 -7.91 -3.45 8.06
N ALA A 31 -8.17 -2.77 9.15
CA ALA A 31 -8.43 -1.34 9.11
C ALA A 31 -7.10 -0.62 8.95
N LEU A 32 -6.82 -0.16 7.73
CA LEU A 32 -5.56 0.48 7.40
C LEU A 32 -5.79 1.84 6.77
N ALA A 33 -4.86 2.73 7.00
CA ALA A 33 -4.74 3.97 6.24
C ALA A 33 -3.49 3.84 5.39
N VAL A 34 -3.63 4.10 4.09
CA VAL A 34 -2.55 3.94 3.15
C VAL A 34 -2.36 5.23 2.36
N ALA A 35 -1.11 5.66 2.24
CA ALA A 35 -0.76 6.80 1.41
C ALA A 35 0.28 6.37 0.38
N VAL A 36 0.16 6.89 -0.82
CA VAL A 36 1.15 6.70 -1.87
C VAL A 36 1.69 8.07 -2.25
N ASN A 37 2.99 8.23 -2.12
CA ASN A 37 3.66 9.52 -2.37
C ASN A 37 3.00 10.66 -1.57
N ARG A 38 2.69 10.36 -0.31
CA ARG A 38 2.08 11.29 0.65
C ARG A 38 0.63 11.64 0.37
N GLU A 39 0.00 10.89 -0.53
CA GLU A 39 -1.41 11.11 -0.85
C GLU A 39 -2.22 9.92 -0.35
N VAL A 40 -3.19 10.18 0.50
CA VAL A 40 -4.03 9.12 1.06
C VAL A 40 -4.89 8.51 -0.05
N VAL A 41 -4.88 7.18 -0.11
CA VAL A 41 -5.67 6.43 -1.09
C VAL A 41 -6.78 5.70 -0.35
N PRO A 42 -8.04 6.06 -0.58
CA PRO A 42 -9.17 5.36 0.05
C PRO A 42 -9.20 3.90 -0.36
N ARG A 43 -9.69 3.06 0.54
CA ARG A 43 -9.75 1.61 0.32
C ARG A 43 -10.42 1.25 -1.01
N GLN A 44 -11.49 1.95 -1.36
CA GLN A 44 -12.23 1.67 -2.59
C GLN A 44 -11.43 1.92 -3.86
N HIS A 45 -10.29 2.59 -3.75
CA HIS A 45 -9.43 2.88 -4.90
C HIS A 45 -8.19 1.99 -4.94
N TRP A 46 -7.97 1.16 -3.93
CA TRP A 46 -6.74 0.35 -3.84
C TRP A 46 -6.57 -0.59 -5.04
N ALA A 47 -7.66 -1.19 -5.51
CA ALA A 47 -7.58 -2.14 -6.62
C ALA A 47 -7.25 -1.45 -7.95
N GLN A 48 -7.49 -0.17 -8.04
CA GLN A 48 -7.27 0.61 -9.27
C GLN A 48 -5.99 1.43 -9.22
N ARG A 49 -5.38 1.57 -8.06
CA ARG A 49 -4.15 2.33 -7.91
C ARG A 49 -2.96 1.42 -8.20
N LEU A 50 -2.46 1.47 -9.43
CA LEU A 50 -1.29 0.70 -9.81
C LEU A 50 -0.02 1.34 -9.25
N LEU A 51 0.88 0.49 -8.77
CA LEU A 51 2.14 0.96 -8.22
C LEU A 51 3.17 1.12 -9.32
N GLN A 52 4.02 2.11 -9.16
CA GLN A 52 5.08 2.44 -10.11
C GLN A 52 6.43 2.29 -9.42
N PRO A 53 7.51 2.11 -10.19
CA PRO A 53 8.83 2.07 -9.60
C PRO A 53 9.09 3.34 -8.78
N ARG A 54 9.69 3.15 -7.62
CA ARG A 54 10.05 4.24 -6.69
C ARG A 54 8.87 4.90 -5.99
N ASP A 55 7.68 4.36 -6.13
CA ASP A 55 6.56 4.87 -5.34
C ASP A 55 6.86 4.68 -3.86
N ARG A 56 6.45 5.66 -3.07
CA ARG A 56 6.58 5.58 -1.62
C ARG A 56 5.21 5.24 -1.05
N VAL A 57 5.15 4.09 -0.39
CA VAL A 57 3.90 3.61 0.21
C VAL A 57 4.05 3.63 1.72
N ASP A 58 3.13 4.32 2.37
CA ASP A 58 3.07 4.35 3.82
C ASP A 58 1.79 3.69 4.28
N VAL A 59 1.92 2.67 5.10
CA VAL A 59 0.79 1.91 5.61
C VAL A 59 0.75 2.07 7.12
N VAL A 60 -0.37 2.58 7.61
CA VAL A 60 -0.58 2.77 9.04
C VAL A 60 -1.77 1.93 9.46
N ARG A 61 -1.58 1.08 10.43
CA ARG A 61 -2.67 0.30 10.98
C ARG A 61 -3.51 1.20 11.87
N ALA A 62 -4.79 1.28 11.57
CA ALA A 62 -5.69 1.99 12.44
C ALA A 62 -5.79 1.21 13.75
N ILE A 63 -5.24 1.77 14.79
CA ILE A 63 -5.41 1.18 16.11
C ILE A 63 -6.83 1.46 16.47
N GLY A 64 -7.63 0.44 16.40
CA GLY A 64 -9.02 0.58 16.64
C GLY A 64 -9.26 1.07 18.04
N GLY A 65 -9.40 2.31 18.18
CA GLY A 65 -9.81 2.86 19.42
C GLY A 65 -11.24 2.44 19.73
N GLY A 66 -11.49 1.42 19.61
CA GLY A 66 -12.80 0.93 20.01
C GLY A 66 -13.86 1.35 19.29
#